data_60aa6670226c79a5e0bc1acc4e0d49d0
#
_entry.id   60aa6670226c79a5e0bc1acc4e0d49d0
#
_cell.length_a   1.000
_cell.length_b   1.000
_cell.length_c   1.000
_cell.angle_alpha   90.00
_cell.angle_beta   90.00
_cell.angle_gamma   90.00
#
_symmetry.space_group_name_H-M   'P 1'
#
loop_
_entity.id
_entity.type
_entity.pdbx_description
1 polymer ?
#
loop_
_entity_poly.entity_id
_entity_poly.type
_entity_poly.pdbx_seq_one_letter_code
_entity_poly.pdbx_strand_id
1 'polypeptide(L)'
;MTTEKTKPHIPPGPKVKLLVFGVAFLMVLVPFLFWKGTWFGTVLSDQKLAEYLESSARPRDTQHALLQISEQIARGEREQSRRWYPSLLPLVTHPVPEVRNTLAWLMGQDAKQAEFHQALTVLVKDSNPLVRRNAALALVRFGDAQGRPELLGMLRPFTVVSPRAGVLRYRLKEDDSVDTGTLLARVETGEPEPFEVRSLLPGFVSEKLIEDGTTVTEGQNILVLAPSDAQVWEALRGLYLVGQTEDLETIQNLTGRSTHLAERTRQQARFTIEVIKKRSSGV
;
A
#
# COMPACT_ATOMS: atom_id res chain seq x y z
N MET A 1 51.53 32.76 32.87
CA MET A 1 51.20 32.80 31.44
C MET A 1 51.93 31.65 30.76
N THR A 2 51.26 30.49 30.65
CA THR A 2 51.85 29.27 30.11
C THR A 2 51.40 29.19 28.63
N THR A 3 52.33 29.42 27.71
CA THR A 3 52.10 29.32 26.28
C THR A 3 52.02 27.84 25.87
N GLU A 4 50.83 27.39 25.55
CA GLU A 4 50.58 26.05 24.98
C GLU A 4 51.16 25.98 23.55
N LYS A 5 52.22 25.20 23.37
CA LYS A 5 52.85 24.94 22.06
C LYS A 5 51.92 24.02 21.25
N THR A 6 51.18 24.58 20.32
CA THR A 6 50.47 23.82 19.26
C THR A 6 51.48 22.97 18.47
N LYS A 7 51.32 21.63 18.52
CA LYS A 7 52.10 20.70 17.70
C LYS A 7 51.82 20.94 16.22
N PRO A 8 52.83 20.99 15.34
CA PRO A 8 52.61 21.17 13.92
C PRO A 8 51.83 19.95 13.34
N HIS A 9 50.75 20.25 12.62
CA HIS A 9 49.95 19.24 11.93
C HIS A 9 50.74 18.78 10.70
N ILE A 10 51.37 17.58 10.77
CA ILE A 10 52.05 16.94 9.64
C ILE A 10 50.96 16.32 8.75
N PRO A 11 50.81 16.77 7.50
CA PRO A 11 49.81 16.17 6.60
C PRO A 11 50.17 14.72 6.31
N PRO A 12 49.18 13.82 6.27
CA PRO A 12 49.40 12.38 6.01
C PRO A 12 50.05 12.18 4.65
N GLY A 13 51.10 11.33 4.64
CA GLY A 13 51.84 10.99 3.41
C GLY A 13 50.94 10.33 2.35
N PRO A 14 51.40 10.32 1.05
CA PRO A 14 50.56 9.84 -0.06
C PRO A 14 50.08 8.39 0.09
N LYS A 15 50.84 7.55 0.74
CA LYS A 15 50.46 6.14 1.04
C LYS A 15 49.30 6.06 2.05
N VAL A 16 49.29 6.94 3.07
CA VAL A 16 48.21 7.02 4.05
C VAL A 16 46.93 7.56 3.42
N LYS A 17 47.03 8.56 2.55
CA LYS A 17 45.87 9.06 1.78
C LYS A 17 45.27 7.96 0.92
N LEU A 18 46.09 7.20 0.19
CA LEU A 18 45.63 6.10 -0.63
C LEU A 18 44.92 5.00 0.19
N LEU A 19 45.49 4.67 1.36
CA LEU A 19 44.86 3.70 2.28
C LEU A 19 43.51 4.20 2.79
N VAL A 20 43.42 5.48 3.21
CA VAL A 20 42.17 6.07 3.68
C VAL A 20 41.10 6.11 2.58
N PHE A 21 41.49 6.47 1.35
CA PHE A 21 40.58 6.40 0.19
C PHE A 21 40.11 4.97 -0.13
N GLY A 22 41.02 3.98 -0.04
CA GLY A 22 40.69 2.57 -0.23
C GLY A 22 39.68 2.06 0.82
N VAL A 23 39.90 2.39 2.09
CA VAL A 23 38.97 2.01 3.18
C VAL A 23 37.63 2.73 3.03
N ALA A 24 37.61 4.02 2.71
CA ALA A 24 36.37 4.77 2.48
C ALA A 24 35.60 4.19 1.27
N PHE A 25 36.29 3.85 0.20
CA PHE A 25 35.69 3.19 -0.98
C PHE A 25 35.07 1.83 -0.61
N LEU A 26 35.76 1.00 0.17
CA LEU A 26 35.24 -0.28 0.63
C LEU A 26 34.04 -0.11 1.58
N MET A 27 34.04 0.90 2.43
CA MET A 27 32.89 1.22 3.30
C MET A 27 31.61 1.57 2.51
N VAL A 28 31.75 2.10 1.30
CA VAL A 28 30.61 2.39 0.42
C VAL A 28 30.31 1.19 -0.49
N LEU A 29 31.35 0.58 -1.05
CA LEU A 29 31.21 -0.52 -2.02
C LEU A 29 30.61 -1.77 -1.37
N VAL A 30 31.02 -2.15 -0.15
CA VAL A 30 30.53 -3.37 0.51
C VAL A 30 29.04 -3.27 0.84
N PRO A 31 28.53 -2.20 1.47
CA PRO A 31 27.09 -2.01 1.65
C PRO A 31 26.32 -1.92 0.33
N PHE A 32 26.90 -1.28 -0.70
CA PHE A 32 26.30 -1.18 -2.02
C PHE A 32 26.18 -2.56 -2.70
N LEU A 33 27.22 -3.39 -2.66
CA LEU A 33 27.19 -4.75 -3.20
C LEU A 33 26.25 -5.65 -2.40
N PHE A 34 26.23 -5.49 -1.08
CA PHE A 34 25.28 -6.16 -0.21
C PHE A 34 23.85 -5.75 -0.53
N TRP A 35 23.59 -4.44 -0.67
CA TRP A 35 22.28 -3.93 -1.05
C TRP A 35 21.86 -4.37 -2.46
N LYS A 36 22.77 -4.36 -3.43
CA LYS A 36 22.53 -4.86 -4.79
C LYS A 36 22.31 -6.38 -4.84
N GLY A 37 22.93 -7.14 -3.93
CA GLY A 37 22.75 -8.59 -3.79
C GLY A 37 21.60 -9.00 -2.87
N THR A 38 21.01 -8.04 -2.13
CA THR A 38 19.86 -8.32 -1.30
C THR A 38 18.58 -8.40 -2.13
N TRP A 39 17.65 -9.11 -1.67
CA TRP A 39 16.43 -9.71 -2.13
C TRP A 39 15.61 -9.00 -3.23
N PHE A 40 15.58 -7.67 -3.28
CA PHE A 40 14.81 -6.92 -4.29
C PHE A 40 15.54 -6.68 -5.63
N GLY A 41 16.79 -7.08 -5.74
CA GLY A 41 17.63 -6.85 -6.94
C GLY A 41 18.00 -8.11 -7.73
N THR A 42 17.72 -9.31 -7.22
CA THR A 42 18.07 -10.56 -7.90
C THR A 42 16.91 -11.05 -8.75
N VAL A 43 17.13 -11.12 -10.06
CA VAL A 43 16.18 -11.77 -10.98
C VAL A 43 16.09 -13.25 -10.63
N LEU A 44 14.89 -13.73 -10.32
CA LEU A 44 14.62 -15.13 -10.04
C LEU A 44 14.70 -15.95 -11.33
N SER A 45 15.33 -17.11 -11.26
CA SER A 45 15.25 -18.11 -12.32
C SER A 45 13.83 -18.69 -12.40
N ASP A 46 13.48 -19.27 -13.54
CA ASP A 46 12.17 -19.93 -13.72
C ASP A 46 11.90 -21.00 -12.67
N GLN A 47 12.92 -21.76 -12.29
CA GLN A 47 12.80 -22.78 -11.24
C GLN A 47 12.46 -22.17 -9.88
N LYS A 48 13.09 -21.03 -9.52
CA LYS A 48 12.77 -20.29 -8.27
C LYS A 48 11.41 -19.61 -8.33
N LEU A 49 11.01 -19.11 -9.50
CA LEU A 49 9.66 -18.55 -9.67
C LEU A 49 8.61 -19.62 -9.40
N ALA A 50 8.76 -20.84 -9.98
CA ALA A 50 7.84 -21.94 -9.71
C ALA A 50 7.81 -22.30 -8.21
N GLU A 51 8.99 -22.50 -7.58
CA GLU A 51 9.11 -22.81 -6.15
C GLU A 51 8.40 -21.75 -5.27
N TYR A 52 8.59 -20.46 -5.59
CA TYR A 52 8.07 -19.35 -4.78
C TYR A 52 6.55 -19.16 -4.93
N LEU A 53 6.00 -19.48 -6.10
CA LEU A 53 4.55 -19.45 -6.33
C LEU A 53 3.82 -20.61 -5.65
N GLU A 54 4.48 -21.77 -5.45
CA GLU A 54 3.91 -22.93 -4.77
C GLU A 54 4.03 -22.85 -3.24
N SER A 55 4.90 -21.99 -2.72
CA SER A 55 5.24 -21.92 -1.29
C SER A 55 4.28 -21.04 -0.51
N SER A 56 3.31 -21.65 0.18
CA SER A 56 2.48 -20.95 1.17
C SER A 56 3.25 -20.57 2.47
N ALA A 57 4.38 -21.22 2.74
CA ALA A 57 5.15 -21.05 3.97
C ALA A 57 6.02 -19.80 4.01
N ARG A 58 6.32 -19.20 2.85
CA ARG A 58 7.20 -18.03 2.71
C ARG A 58 6.54 -16.88 1.93
N PRO A 59 5.62 -16.12 2.55
CA PRO A 59 4.84 -15.09 1.86
C PRO A 59 5.66 -14.04 1.13
N ARG A 60 6.85 -13.70 1.66
CA ARG A 60 7.76 -12.73 1.04
C ARG A 60 8.37 -13.24 -0.26
N ASP A 61 8.69 -14.54 -0.33
CA ASP A 61 9.20 -15.17 -1.56
C ASP A 61 8.10 -15.15 -2.65
N THR A 62 6.86 -15.49 -2.27
CA THR A 62 5.71 -15.41 -3.15
C THR A 62 5.47 -13.97 -3.66
N GLN A 63 5.55 -12.97 -2.79
CA GLN A 63 5.45 -11.57 -3.21
C GLN A 63 6.55 -11.16 -4.18
N HIS A 64 7.79 -11.61 -3.96
CA HIS A 64 8.90 -11.35 -4.88
C HIS A 64 8.63 -11.95 -6.27
N ALA A 65 8.15 -13.20 -6.33
CA ALA A 65 7.77 -13.83 -7.59
C ALA A 65 6.65 -13.05 -8.31
N LEU A 66 5.60 -12.64 -7.58
CA LEU A 66 4.50 -11.84 -8.12
C LEU A 66 4.99 -10.50 -8.68
N LEU A 67 5.87 -9.80 -7.97
CA LEU A 67 6.44 -8.53 -8.43
C LEU A 67 7.26 -8.71 -9.70
N GLN A 68 8.10 -9.74 -9.78
CA GLN A 68 8.89 -10.00 -10.99
C GLN A 68 8.00 -10.31 -12.20
N ILE A 69 6.96 -11.13 -12.05
CA ILE A 69 6.00 -11.41 -13.12
C ILE A 69 5.29 -10.13 -13.55
N SER A 70 4.89 -9.31 -12.60
CA SER A 70 4.26 -8.01 -12.88
C SER A 70 5.17 -7.08 -13.67
N GLU A 71 6.47 -7.02 -13.34
CA GLU A 71 7.46 -6.25 -14.07
C GLU A 71 7.66 -6.79 -15.51
N GLN A 72 7.64 -8.10 -15.72
CA GLN A 72 7.68 -8.72 -17.04
C GLN A 72 6.48 -8.26 -17.88
N ILE A 73 5.27 -8.30 -17.31
CA ILE A 73 4.04 -7.83 -17.98
C ILE A 73 4.16 -6.34 -18.33
N ALA A 74 4.65 -5.52 -17.41
CA ALA A 74 4.83 -4.08 -17.61
C ALA A 74 5.86 -3.74 -18.72
N ARG A 75 6.91 -4.57 -18.86
CA ARG A 75 7.89 -4.46 -19.97
C ARG A 75 7.36 -4.95 -21.32
N GLY A 76 6.14 -5.45 -21.38
CA GLY A 76 5.53 -5.98 -22.60
C GLY A 76 5.78 -7.47 -22.85
N GLU A 77 6.43 -8.18 -21.93
CA GLU A 77 6.76 -9.60 -22.02
C GLU A 77 5.56 -10.50 -21.64
N ARG A 78 4.34 -10.09 -22.03
CA ARG A 78 3.09 -10.77 -21.64
C ARG A 78 3.01 -12.24 -22.07
N GLU A 79 3.46 -12.56 -23.27
CA GLU A 79 3.44 -13.95 -23.76
C GLU A 79 4.30 -14.88 -22.91
N GLN A 80 5.48 -14.39 -22.48
CA GLN A 80 6.37 -15.16 -21.60
C GLN A 80 5.79 -15.28 -20.19
N SER A 81 5.09 -14.25 -19.70
CA SER A 81 4.49 -14.24 -18.37
C SER A 81 3.27 -15.16 -18.26
N ARG A 82 2.54 -15.42 -19.38
CA ARG A 82 1.33 -16.24 -19.39
C ARG A 82 1.52 -17.66 -18.87
N ARG A 83 2.70 -18.24 -19.04
CA ARG A 83 3.02 -19.56 -18.48
C ARG A 83 2.84 -19.67 -16.98
N TRP A 84 2.93 -18.53 -16.26
CA TRP A 84 2.77 -18.45 -14.82
C TRP A 84 1.33 -18.26 -14.35
N TYR A 85 0.41 -17.85 -15.25
CA TYR A 85 -0.97 -17.52 -14.87
C TYR A 85 -1.71 -18.65 -14.16
N PRO A 86 -1.58 -19.93 -14.57
CA PRO A 86 -2.21 -21.03 -13.82
C PRO A 86 -1.74 -21.13 -12.37
N SER A 87 -0.46 -20.84 -12.08
CA SER A 87 0.10 -20.85 -10.73
C SER A 87 -0.31 -19.64 -9.88
N LEU A 88 -0.83 -18.57 -10.49
CA LEU A 88 -1.33 -17.39 -9.78
C LEU A 88 -2.74 -17.60 -9.20
N LEU A 89 -3.59 -18.36 -9.87
CA LEU A 89 -5.00 -18.52 -9.51
C LEU A 89 -5.20 -19.10 -8.10
N PRO A 90 -4.45 -20.14 -7.64
CA PRO A 90 -4.57 -20.64 -6.27
C PRO A 90 -4.26 -19.61 -5.19
N LEU A 91 -3.45 -18.57 -5.50
CA LEU A 91 -3.06 -17.54 -4.54
C LEU A 91 -4.21 -16.58 -4.16
N VAL A 92 -5.36 -16.65 -4.85
CA VAL A 92 -6.58 -15.90 -4.51
C VAL A 92 -7.03 -16.18 -3.06
N THR A 93 -6.79 -17.41 -2.58
CA THR A 93 -7.14 -17.84 -1.21
C THR A 93 -5.92 -17.91 -0.29
N HIS A 94 -4.79 -17.31 -0.67
CA HIS A 94 -3.58 -17.33 0.16
C HIS A 94 -3.86 -16.74 1.54
N PRO A 95 -3.39 -17.36 2.67
CA PRO A 95 -3.72 -16.92 4.02
C PRO A 95 -3.25 -15.48 4.33
N VAL A 96 -2.14 -15.05 3.73
CA VAL A 96 -1.53 -13.74 3.97
C VAL A 96 -2.12 -12.68 3.04
N PRO A 97 -2.77 -11.62 3.58
CA PRO A 97 -3.44 -10.58 2.77
C PRO A 97 -2.50 -9.83 1.83
N GLU A 98 -1.23 -9.62 2.21
CA GLU A 98 -0.23 -8.92 1.41
C GLU A 98 0.06 -9.64 0.09
N VAL A 99 0.02 -10.99 0.08
CA VAL A 99 0.14 -11.80 -1.13
C VAL A 99 -1.08 -11.59 -2.02
N ARG A 100 -2.30 -11.69 -1.47
CA ARG A 100 -3.54 -11.45 -2.22
C ARG A 100 -3.63 -10.02 -2.76
N ASN A 101 -3.12 -9.05 -1.99
CA ASN A 101 -3.04 -7.66 -2.41
C ASN A 101 -2.12 -7.46 -3.62
N THR A 102 -0.91 -8.03 -3.58
CA THR A 102 0.04 -7.99 -4.71
C THR A 102 -0.53 -8.72 -5.93
N LEU A 103 -1.20 -9.86 -5.70
CA LEU A 103 -1.88 -10.62 -6.74
C LEU A 103 -2.96 -9.81 -7.44
N ALA A 104 -3.85 -9.13 -6.69
CA ALA A 104 -4.90 -8.29 -7.26
C ALA A 104 -4.33 -7.18 -8.16
N TRP A 105 -3.25 -6.53 -7.71
CA TRP A 105 -2.55 -5.52 -8.49
C TRP A 105 -1.93 -6.10 -9.77
N LEU A 106 -1.27 -7.27 -9.68
CA LEU A 106 -0.70 -7.97 -10.83
C LEU A 106 -1.76 -8.31 -11.86
N MET A 107 -2.87 -8.92 -11.43
CA MET A 107 -3.96 -9.34 -12.34
C MET A 107 -4.54 -8.15 -13.11
N GLY A 108 -4.56 -6.96 -12.51
CA GLY A 108 -4.94 -5.73 -13.19
C GLY A 108 -3.99 -5.28 -14.31
N GLN A 109 -2.76 -5.83 -14.44
CA GLN A 109 -1.82 -5.47 -15.50
C GLN A 109 -2.14 -6.13 -16.85
N ASP A 110 -2.89 -7.24 -16.86
CA ASP A 110 -3.32 -7.90 -18.10
C ASP A 110 -4.85 -8.10 -18.12
N ALA A 111 -5.55 -7.00 -18.40
CA ALA A 111 -7.02 -6.95 -18.44
C ALA A 111 -7.67 -7.75 -19.60
N LYS A 112 -6.91 -8.59 -20.30
CA LYS A 112 -7.42 -9.45 -21.38
C LYS A 112 -7.68 -10.89 -20.91
N GLN A 113 -7.28 -11.24 -19.67
CA GLN A 113 -7.38 -12.60 -19.14
C GLN A 113 -8.71 -12.79 -18.39
N ALA A 114 -9.58 -13.64 -18.90
CA ALA A 114 -10.89 -13.91 -18.29
C ALA A 114 -10.75 -14.52 -16.88
N GLU A 115 -9.75 -15.37 -16.67
CA GLU A 115 -9.46 -15.99 -15.37
C GLU A 115 -9.06 -14.95 -14.32
N PHE A 116 -8.32 -13.91 -14.72
CA PHE A 116 -7.96 -12.81 -13.83
C PHE A 116 -9.19 -11.98 -13.45
N HIS A 117 -10.07 -11.71 -14.43
CA HIS A 117 -11.32 -11.05 -14.14
C HIS A 117 -12.14 -11.82 -13.10
N GLN A 118 -12.33 -13.14 -13.29
CA GLN A 118 -13.04 -13.99 -12.33
C GLN A 118 -12.38 -13.98 -10.94
N ALA A 119 -11.04 -14.09 -10.85
CA ALA A 119 -10.31 -14.02 -9.61
C ALA A 119 -10.50 -12.67 -8.89
N LEU A 120 -10.49 -11.56 -9.62
CA LEU A 120 -10.72 -10.22 -9.08
C LEU A 120 -12.15 -10.04 -8.55
N THR A 121 -13.17 -10.70 -9.13
CA THR A 121 -14.54 -10.68 -8.58
C THR A 121 -14.66 -11.39 -7.23
N VAL A 122 -13.73 -12.29 -6.92
CA VAL A 122 -13.59 -12.88 -5.56
C VAL A 122 -12.85 -11.92 -4.64
N LEU A 123 -11.70 -11.40 -5.07
CA LEU A 123 -10.84 -10.53 -4.25
C LEU A 123 -11.49 -9.19 -3.90
N VAL A 124 -12.43 -8.68 -4.69
CA VAL A 124 -13.19 -7.45 -4.35
C VAL A 124 -14.11 -7.63 -3.14
N LYS A 125 -14.31 -8.87 -2.69
CA LYS A 125 -15.08 -9.24 -1.48
C LYS A 125 -14.18 -9.72 -0.33
N ASP A 126 -12.87 -9.54 -0.45
CA ASP A 126 -11.90 -9.98 0.56
C ASP A 126 -12.17 -9.35 1.93
N SER A 127 -11.82 -10.04 3.01
CA SER A 127 -11.92 -9.52 4.37
C SER A 127 -11.00 -8.32 4.60
N ASN A 128 -9.83 -8.30 3.96
CA ASN A 128 -8.87 -7.21 4.06
C ASN A 128 -9.24 -6.04 3.12
N PRO A 129 -9.44 -4.81 3.64
CA PRO A 129 -9.87 -3.67 2.83
C PRO A 129 -8.84 -3.26 1.75
N LEU A 130 -7.54 -3.47 1.98
CA LEU A 130 -6.52 -3.13 0.99
C LEU A 130 -6.59 -4.07 -0.23
N VAL A 131 -6.85 -5.36 0.00
CA VAL A 131 -7.08 -6.35 -1.07
C VAL A 131 -8.33 -5.97 -1.89
N ARG A 132 -9.44 -5.64 -1.23
CA ARG A 132 -10.67 -5.20 -1.92
C ARG A 132 -10.43 -3.97 -2.79
N ARG A 133 -9.71 -2.95 -2.27
CA ARG A 133 -9.40 -1.72 -3.00
C ARG A 133 -8.57 -1.98 -4.24
N ASN A 134 -7.52 -2.79 -4.14
CA ASN A 134 -6.71 -3.13 -5.31
C ASN A 134 -7.47 -3.98 -6.33
N ALA A 135 -8.31 -4.91 -5.87
CA ALA A 135 -9.18 -5.66 -6.76
C ALA A 135 -10.20 -4.77 -7.47
N ALA A 136 -10.79 -3.79 -6.76
CA ALA A 136 -11.71 -2.82 -7.35
C ALA A 136 -11.04 -1.96 -8.43
N LEU A 137 -9.85 -1.44 -8.16
CA LEU A 137 -9.05 -0.70 -9.14
C LEU A 137 -8.63 -1.56 -10.34
N ALA A 138 -8.34 -2.83 -10.11
CA ALA A 138 -8.03 -3.78 -11.18
C ALA A 138 -9.26 -4.07 -12.06
N LEU A 139 -10.45 -4.29 -11.46
CA LEU A 139 -11.70 -4.52 -12.19
C LEU A 139 -12.07 -3.36 -13.13
N VAL A 140 -11.78 -2.11 -12.75
CA VAL A 140 -11.96 -0.95 -13.63
C VAL A 140 -11.21 -1.10 -14.96
N ARG A 141 -10.04 -1.74 -14.97
CA ARG A 141 -9.26 -1.97 -16.19
C ARG A 141 -9.91 -3.00 -17.12
N PHE A 142 -10.78 -3.84 -16.58
CA PHE A 142 -11.65 -4.75 -17.35
C PHE A 142 -12.97 -4.08 -17.79
N GLY A 143 -13.19 -2.81 -17.44
CA GLY A 143 -14.45 -2.12 -17.68
C GLY A 143 -15.58 -2.58 -16.75
N ASP A 144 -15.25 -3.31 -15.67
CA ASP A 144 -16.22 -3.85 -14.73
C ASP A 144 -16.48 -2.90 -13.57
N ALA A 145 -17.76 -2.58 -13.34
CA ALA A 145 -18.22 -1.70 -12.29
C ALA A 145 -18.45 -2.40 -10.93
N GLN A 146 -18.23 -3.70 -10.79
CA GLN A 146 -18.45 -4.43 -9.52
C GLN A 146 -17.62 -3.86 -8.38
N GLY A 147 -16.45 -3.28 -8.67
CA GLY A 147 -15.60 -2.61 -7.69
C GLY A 147 -16.09 -1.22 -7.24
N ARG A 148 -17.12 -0.65 -7.88
CA ARG A 148 -17.59 0.73 -7.62
C ARG A 148 -17.91 1.02 -6.14
N PRO A 149 -18.58 0.14 -5.38
CA PRO A 149 -18.84 0.40 -3.95
C PRO A 149 -17.56 0.58 -3.14
N GLU A 150 -16.50 -0.18 -3.45
CA GLU A 150 -15.20 -0.04 -2.78
C GLU A 150 -14.48 1.24 -3.19
N LEU A 151 -14.57 1.66 -4.47
CA LEU A 151 -14.04 2.95 -4.93
C LEU A 151 -14.71 4.12 -4.19
N LEU A 152 -16.03 4.08 -3.98
CA LEU A 152 -16.74 5.06 -3.17
C LEU A 152 -16.32 5.00 -1.70
N GLY A 153 -16.04 3.80 -1.17
CA GLY A 153 -15.47 3.61 0.16
C GLY A 153 -14.10 4.26 0.34
N MET A 154 -13.28 4.31 -0.73
CA MET A 154 -11.98 4.99 -0.71
C MET A 154 -12.10 6.53 -0.59
N LEU A 155 -13.25 7.11 -0.89
CA LEU A 155 -13.53 8.54 -0.74
C LEU A 155 -14.02 8.91 0.66
N ARG A 156 -14.31 7.92 1.51
CA ARG A 156 -14.91 8.10 2.83
C ARG A 156 -13.92 7.85 3.94
N PRO A 157 -14.08 8.49 5.10
CA PRO A 157 -13.33 8.13 6.29
C PRO A 157 -13.50 6.66 6.66
N PHE A 158 -12.45 6.07 7.21
CA PHE A 158 -12.40 4.70 7.70
C PHE A 158 -12.36 4.67 9.22
N THR A 159 -13.32 4.00 9.84
CA THR A 159 -13.37 3.86 11.30
C THR A 159 -12.56 2.64 11.73
N VAL A 160 -11.62 2.83 12.64
CA VAL A 160 -10.82 1.79 13.27
C VAL A 160 -11.53 1.35 14.55
N VAL A 161 -11.65 0.03 14.70
CA VAL A 161 -12.26 -0.58 15.90
C VAL A 161 -11.18 -1.22 16.78
N SER A 162 -11.43 -1.31 18.08
CA SER A 162 -10.59 -2.07 18.98
C SER A 162 -10.77 -3.57 18.72
N PRO A 163 -9.68 -4.32 18.45
CA PRO A 163 -9.78 -5.77 18.24
C PRO A 163 -9.88 -6.58 19.54
N ARG A 164 -9.69 -5.93 20.69
CA ARG A 164 -9.72 -6.53 22.04
C ARG A 164 -10.31 -5.56 23.06
N ALA A 165 -10.84 -6.09 24.15
CA ALA A 165 -11.18 -5.31 25.33
C ALA A 165 -9.91 -5.01 26.15
N GLY A 166 -9.82 -3.81 26.73
CA GLY A 166 -8.67 -3.37 27.55
C GLY A 166 -8.54 -1.86 27.63
N VAL A 167 -7.42 -1.37 28.19
CA VAL A 167 -7.14 0.07 28.29
C VAL A 167 -6.44 0.54 27.03
N LEU A 168 -7.04 1.54 26.33
CA LEU A 168 -6.54 2.09 25.07
C LEU A 168 -5.40 3.09 25.30
N ARG A 169 -4.30 2.95 24.54
CA ARG A 169 -3.16 3.86 24.53
C ARG A 169 -2.83 4.24 23.09
N TYR A 170 -3.09 5.49 22.72
CA TYR A 170 -2.75 6.00 21.39
C TYR A 170 -1.25 6.22 21.20
N ARG A 171 -0.79 6.07 19.98
CA ARG A 171 0.59 6.34 19.56
C ARG A 171 0.69 7.57 18.65
N LEU A 172 -0.42 8.00 18.09
CA LEU A 172 -0.53 9.07 17.11
C LEU A 172 -1.41 10.20 17.64
N LYS A 173 -1.24 11.37 17.03
CA LYS A 173 -2.09 12.56 17.23
C LYS A 173 -3.02 12.71 16.03
N GLU A 174 -4.02 13.58 16.17
CA GLU A 174 -4.82 14.05 15.04
C GLU A 174 -3.90 14.73 14.01
N ASP A 175 -4.24 14.61 12.74
CA ASP A 175 -3.47 15.03 11.56
C ASP A 175 -2.17 14.23 11.29
N ASP A 176 -1.78 13.29 12.13
CA ASP A 176 -0.65 12.42 11.83
C ASP A 176 -0.93 11.56 10.58
N SER A 177 0.06 11.48 9.68
CA SER A 177 0.03 10.62 8.51
C SER A 177 0.17 9.15 8.90
N VAL A 178 -0.58 8.30 8.23
CA VAL A 178 -0.68 6.86 8.50
C VAL A 178 -0.47 6.08 7.21
N ASP A 179 0.47 5.14 7.25
CA ASP A 179 0.65 4.12 6.23
C ASP A 179 0.07 2.78 6.68
N THR A 180 -0.12 1.85 5.74
CA THR A 180 -0.50 0.47 6.08
C THR A 180 0.54 -0.14 7.03
N GLY A 181 0.08 -0.75 8.13
CA GLY A 181 0.92 -1.33 9.17
C GLY A 181 1.39 -0.34 10.26
N THR A 182 1.13 0.97 10.11
CA THR A 182 1.46 1.97 11.14
C THR A 182 0.76 1.63 12.46
N LEU A 183 1.50 1.67 13.57
CA LEU A 183 0.97 1.46 14.92
C LEU A 183 0.11 2.66 15.33
N LEU A 184 -1.20 2.46 15.42
CA LEU A 184 -2.18 3.48 15.79
C LEU A 184 -2.33 3.59 17.30
N ALA A 185 -2.49 2.45 17.96
CA ALA A 185 -2.73 2.35 19.38
C ALA A 185 -2.25 1.01 19.93
N ARG A 186 -2.21 0.90 21.26
CA ARG A 186 -2.06 -0.35 22.01
C ARG A 186 -3.25 -0.53 22.92
N VAL A 187 -3.69 -1.77 23.10
CA VAL A 187 -4.73 -2.14 24.06
C VAL A 187 -4.10 -3.02 25.14
N GLU A 188 -4.05 -2.50 26.36
CA GLU A 188 -3.54 -3.19 27.56
C GLU A 188 -4.64 -4.15 28.06
N THR A 189 -4.46 -5.44 27.83
CA THR A 189 -5.48 -6.48 28.13
C THR A 189 -5.27 -7.17 29.49
N GLY A 190 -4.22 -6.79 30.22
CA GLY A 190 -3.75 -7.50 31.43
C GLY A 190 -2.73 -8.60 31.11
N GLU A 191 -2.44 -8.86 29.85
CA GLU A 191 -1.33 -9.73 29.41
C GLU A 191 0.00 -8.98 29.48
N PRO A 192 1.16 -9.68 29.55
CA PRO A 192 2.47 -9.03 29.64
C PRO A 192 2.77 -8.06 28.47
N GLU A 193 2.28 -8.39 27.27
CA GLU A 193 2.44 -7.55 26.08
C GLU A 193 1.09 -6.98 25.64
N PRO A 194 0.99 -5.67 25.42
CA PRO A 194 -0.22 -5.04 24.92
C PRO A 194 -0.51 -5.46 23.48
N PHE A 195 -1.79 -5.57 23.15
CA PHE A 195 -2.20 -5.84 21.78
C PHE A 195 -2.01 -4.61 20.91
N GLU A 196 -1.30 -4.76 19.78
CA GLU A 196 -1.03 -3.67 18.85
C GLU A 196 -2.17 -3.49 17.83
N VAL A 197 -2.74 -2.29 17.76
CA VAL A 197 -3.70 -1.90 16.75
C VAL A 197 -2.96 -1.20 15.62
N ARG A 198 -2.85 -1.87 14.47
CA ARG A 198 -2.15 -1.35 13.30
C ARG A 198 -3.12 -0.96 12.20
N SER A 199 -2.78 0.09 11.43
CA SER A 199 -3.61 0.53 10.32
C SER A 199 -3.64 -0.51 9.20
N LEU A 200 -4.84 -0.80 8.72
CA LEU A 200 -5.06 -1.60 7.51
C LEU A 200 -4.97 -0.76 6.22
N LEU A 201 -5.08 0.57 6.33
CA LEU A 201 -5.18 1.49 5.21
C LEU A 201 -4.31 2.71 5.44
N PRO A 202 -3.73 3.32 4.39
CA PRO A 202 -3.07 4.61 4.53
C PRO A 202 -4.09 5.74 4.67
N GLY A 203 -3.69 6.87 5.29
CA GLY A 203 -4.55 8.02 5.51
C GLY A 203 -3.98 9.02 6.49
N PHE A 204 -4.86 9.72 7.20
CA PHE A 204 -4.54 10.65 8.28
C PHE A 204 -5.48 10.39 9.46
N VAL A 205 -4.99 10.53 10.69
CA VAL A 205 -5.84 10.50 11.88
C VAL A 205 -6.73 11.75 11.87
N SER A 206 -8.02 11.59 11.59
CA SER A 206 -8.94 12.73 11.54
C SER A 206 -9.64 13.00 12.88
N GLU A 207 -9.85 11.96 13.69
CA GLU A 207 -10.56 12.08 14.95
C GLU A 207 -10.23 10.90 15.87
N LYS A 208 -10.06 11.16 17.16
CA LYS A 208 -10.03 10.15 18.22
C LYS A 208 -11.41 10.11 18.88
N LEU A 209 -12.09 8.97 18.76
CA LEU A 209 -13.46 8.82 19.28
C LEU A 209 -13.50 8.51 20.77
N ILE A 210 -12.38 8.11 21.34
CA ILE A 210 -12.23 7.69 22.75
C ILE A 210 -11.01 8.41 23.32
N GLU A 211 -11.06 8.86 24.57
CA GLU A 211 -9.92 9.46 25.27
C GLU A 211 -8.83 8.43 25.56
N ASP A 212 -7.57 8.87 25.53
CA ASP A 212 -6.42 8.04 25.88
C ASP A 212 -6.54 7.55 27.32
N GLY A 213 -6.20 6.29 27.57
CA GLY A 213 -6.32 5.67 28.90
C GLY A 213 -7.71 5.17 29.28
N THR A 214 -8.69 5.28 28.40
CA THR A 214 -10.05 4.77 28.64
C THR A 214 -10.12 3.26 28.36
N THR A 215 -10.95 2.53 29.13
CA THR A 215 -11.25 1.13 28.87
C THR A 215 -12.21 1.02 27.69
N VAL A 216 -11.87 0.17 26.72
CA VAL A 216 -12.65 -0.11 25.53
C VAL A 216 -13.07 -1.58 25.48
N THR A 217 -14.15 -1.86 24.75
CA THR A 217 -14.61 -3.22 24.45
C THR A 217 -14.12 -3.65 23.06
N GLU A 218 -14.10 -4.98 22.81
CA GLU A 218 -13.85 -5.51 21.47
C GLU A 218 -14.92 -5.02 20.49
N GLY A 219 -14.50 -4.59 19.30
CA GLY A 219 -15.38 -4.01 18.28
C GLY A 219 -15.76 -2.53 18.48
N GLN A 220 -15.35 -1.91 19.60
CA GLN A 220 -15.65 -0.49 19.85
C GLN A 220 -14.86 0.42 18.89
N ASN A 221 -15.54 1.41 18.30
CA ASN A 221 -14.92 2.44 17.48
C ASN A 221 -13.95 3.28 18.32
N ILE A 222 -12.69 3.41 17.88
CA ILE A 222 -11.65 4.10 18.64
C ILE A 222 -11.13 5.35 17.93
N LEU A 223 -10.95 5.32 16.63
CA LEU A 223 -10.51 6.48 15.85
C LEU A 223 -11.01 6.43 14.41
N VAL A 224 -10.94 7.57 13.73
CA VAL A 224 -11.31 7.73 12.32
C VAL A 224 -10.09 8.14 11.52
N LEU A 225 -9.86 7.46 10.39
CA LEU A 225 -8.84 7.82 9.40
C LEU A 225 -9.49 8.50 8.21
N ALA A 226 -9.10 9.72 7.89
CA ALA A 226 -9.41 10.35 6.62
C ALA A 226 -8.58 9.71 5.49
N PRO A 227 -9.13 9.55 4.28
CA PRO A 227 -8.39 8.97 3.16
C PRO A 227 -7.22 9.86 2.73
N SER A 228 -6.12 9.26 2.31
CA SER A 228 -4.99 9.99 1.72
C SER A 228 -5.34 10.55 0.34
N ASP A 229 -4.66 11.64 -0.07
CA ASP A 229 -4.81 12.24 -1.40
C ASP A 229 -4.59 11.21 -2.53
N ALA A 230 -3.61 10.32 -2.37
CA ALA A 230 -3.32 9.27 -3.34
C ALA A 230 -4.49 8.27 -3.50
N GLN A 231 -5.12 7.85 -2.40
CA GLN A 231 -6.29 6.98 -2.46
C GLN A 231 -7.48 7.64 -3.14
N VAL A 232 -7.75 8.89 -2.78
CA VAL A 232 -8.82 9.68 -3.39
C VAL A 232 -8.57 9.84 -4.89
N TRP A 233 -7.34 10.15 -5.29
CA TRP A 233 -6.94 10.26 -6.68
C TRP A 233 -7.22 8.98 -7.47
N GLU A 234 -6.80 7.81 -6.97
CA GLU A 234 -7.02 6.53 -7.64
C GLU A 234 -8.50 6.17 -7.73
N ALA A 235 -9.26 6.39 -6.65
CA ALA A 235 -10.70 6.16 -6.64
C ALA A 235 -11.43 7.04 -7.68
N LEU A 236 -11.11 8.32 -7.75
CA LEU A 236 -11.70 9.24 -8.73
C LEU A 236 -11.38 8.86 -10.17
N ARG A 237 -10.16 8.38 -10.44
CA ARG A 237 -9.79 7.84 -11.76
C ARG A 237 -10.59 6.59 -12.11
N GLY A 238 -10.81 5.70 -11.13
CA GLY A 238 -11.67 4.54 -11.30
C GLY A 238 -13.12 4.95 -11.60
N LEU A 239 -13.67 5.85 -10.80
CA LEU A 239 -15.04 6.36 -10.96
C LEU A 239 -15.23 7.18 -12.25
N TYR A 240 -14.17 7.81 -12.77
CA TYR A 240 -14.19 8.44 -14.08
C TYR A 240 -14.59 7.44 -15.18
N LEU A 241 -14.18 6.18 -15.08
CA LEU A 241 -14.46 5.13 -16.05
C LEU A 241 -15.79 4.41 -15.78
N VAL A 242 -16.08 4.06 -14.52
CA VAL A 242 -17.20 3.19 -14.15
C VAL A 242 -18.27 3.87 -13.25
N GLY A 243 -18.06 5.13 -12.88
CA GLY A 243 -18.96 5.88 -11.99
C GLY A 243 -20.34 6.12 -12.63
N GLN A 244 -21.34 6.24 -11.79
CA GLN A 244 -22.75 6.45 -12.13
C GLN A 244 -23.31 7.70 -11.46
N THR A 245 -24.53 8.11 -11.85
CA THR A 245 -25.16 9.34 -11.37
C THR A 245 -25.32 9.38 -9.85
N GLU A 246 -25.59 8.24 -9.22
CA GLU A 246 -25.75 8.09 -7.77
C GLU A 246 -24.46 8.40 -6.99
N ASP A 247 -23.29 8.36 -7.66
CA ASP A 247 -21.99 8.61 -7.05
C ASP A 247 -21.69 10.10 -6.91
N LEU A 248 -22.41 10.94 -7.67
CA LEU A 248 -22.15 12.39 -7.78
C LEU A 248 -22.16 13.08 -6.42
N GLU A 249 -23.13 12.76 -5.58
CA GLU A 249 -23.24 13.36 -4.24
C GLU A 249 -22.00 13.07 -3.39
N THR A 250 -21.53 11.81 -3.38
CA THR A 250 -20.33 11.41 -2.63
C THR A 250 -19.09 12.18 -3.10
N ILE A 251 -18.92 12.33 -4.44
CA ILE A 251 -17.77 13.04 -5.02
C ILE A 251 -17.84 14.54 -4.74
N GLN A 252 -19.05 15.15 -4.82
CA GLN A 252 -19.26 16.57 -4.53
C GLN A 252 -18.98 16.90 -3.07
N ASN A 253 -19.47 16.07 -2.15
CA ASN A 253 -19.26 16.24 -0.71
C ASN A 253 -17.79 16.16 -0.31
N LEU A 254 -16.99 15.34 -1.00
CA LEU A 254 -15.54 15.25 -0.79
C LEU A 254 -14.84 16.58 -1.08
N THR A 255 -15.18 17.24 -2.20
CA THR A 255 -14.51 18.48 -2.62
C THR A 255 -14.80 19.67 -1.72
N GLY A 256 -15.92 19.65 -1.01
CA GLY A 256 -16.34 20.71 -0.08
C GLY A 256 -15.77 20.56 1.34
N ARG A 257 -15.36 19.39 1.76
CA ARG A 257 -14.99 19.08 3.15
C ARG A 257 -13.51 18.81 3.39
N SER A 258 -12.75 18.42 2.39
CA SER A 258 -11.36 17.99 2.59
C SER A 258 -10.36 19.11 2.34
N THR A 259 -9.67 19.53 3.40
CA THR A 259 -8.57 20.52 3.37
C THR A 259 -7.25 19.91 2.86
N HIS A 260 -7.09 18.59 2.94
CA HIS A 260 -5.84 17.88 2.64
C HIS A 260 -5.69 17.42 1.18
N LEU A 261 -6.70 17.66 0.32
CA LEU A 261 -6.62 17.27 -1.10
C LEU A 261 -5.75 18.23 -1.90
N ALA A 262 -4.82 17.68 -2.68
CA ALA A 262 -4.05 18.42 -3.67
C ALA A 262 -4.96 18.97 -4.78
N GLU A 263 -4.55 20.10 -5.41
CA GLU A 263 -5.35 20.73 -6.47
C GLU A 263 -5.58 19.78 -7.66
N ARG A 264 -4.59 18.95 -8.00
CA ARG A 264 -4.74 17.91 -9.04
C ARG A 264 -5.89 16.95 -8.74
N THR A 265 -6.06 16.55 -7.46
CA THR A 265 -7.12 15.62 -7.03
C THR A 265 -8.49 16.30 -7.07
N ARG A 266 -8.57 17.58 -6.68
CA ARG A 266 -9.79 18.37 -6.86
C ARG A 266 -10.17 18.54 -8.33
N GLN A 267 -9.19 18.76 -9.20
CA GLN A 267 -9.41 18.82 -10.64
C GLN A 267 -9.91 17.49 -11.20
N GLN A 268 -9.34 16.37 -10.77
CA GLN A 268 -9.82 15.04 -11.15
C GLN A 268 -11.26 14.80 -10.69
N ALA A 269 -11.63 15.26 -9.49
CA ALA A 269 -13.02 15.17 -9.03
C ALA A 269 -13.98 15.94 -9.95
N ARG A 270 -13.63 17.16 -10.36
CA ARG A 270 -14.43 17.96 -11.33
C ARG A 270 -14.59 17.22 -12.66
N PHE A 271 -13.50 16.69 -13.22
CA PHE A 271 -13.56 15.91 -14.46
C PHE A 271 -14.42 14.65 -14.32
N THR A 272 -14.31 13.94 -13.20
CA THR A 272 -15.11 12.75 -12.94
C THR A 272 -16.60 13.09 -12.88
N ILE A 273 -16.98 14.18 -12.20
CA ILE A 273 -18.36 14.68 -12.14
C ILE A 273 -18.89 15.00 -13.54
N GLU A 274 -18.12 15.76 -14.34
CA GLU A 274 -18.51 16.14 -15.71
C GLU A 274 -18.76 14.92 -16.60
N VAL A 275 -17.84 13.94 -16.57
CA VAL A 275 -17.96 12.73 -17.40
C VAL A 275 -19.13 11.87 -16.97
N ILE A 276 -19.37 11.71 -15.67
CA ILE A 276 -20.53 10.97 -15.19
C ILE A 276 -21.84 11.65 -15.66
N LYS A 277 -21.94 12.98 -15.52
CA LYS A 277 -23.12 13.75 -15.98
C LYS A 277 -23.33 13.63 -17.49
N LYS A 278 -22.24 13.75 -18.29
CA LYS A 278 -22.30 13.62 -19.75
C LYS A 278 -22.76 12.22 -20.16
N ARG A 279 -22.23 11.17 -19.51
CA ARG A 279 -22.60 9.78 -19.78
C ARG A 279 -24.08 9.52 -19.47
N SER A 280 -24.64 10.13 -18.44
CA SER A 280 -26.06 9.97 -18.07
C SER A 280 -27.01 10.75 -18.96
N SER A 281 -26.55 11.84 -19.59
CA SER A 281 -27.39 12.64 -20.54
C SER A 281 -27.38 12.11 -21.97
N GLY A 282 -26.69 11.01 -22.25
CA GLY A 282 -26.67 10.36 -23.58
C GLY A 282 -25.96 11.15 -24.68
N VAL A 283 -25.12 12.14 -24.29
CA VAL A 283 -24.31 12.99 -25.21
C VAL A 283 -22.85 12.60 -25.18
#